data_41de9f774bc95a7c175786f2471a3585
#
_entry.id   41de9f774bc95a7c175786f2471a3585
#
_cell.length_a   1.000
_cell.length_b   1.000
_cell.length_c   1.000
_cell.angle_alpha   90.00
_cell.angle_beta   90.00
_cell.angle_gamma   90.00
#
_symmetry.space_group_name_H-M   'P 1'
#
loop_
_entity.id
_entity.type
_entity.pdbx_description
1 polymer ?
#
loop_
_entity_poly.entity_id
_entity_poly.type
_entity_poly.pdbx_seq_one_letter_code
_entity_poly.pdbx_strand_id
1 'polypeptide(L)'
;IRDSLTHGSKASVSGKWFNAISYEVDKETELLDYKDIENKAMEHKPKLIIAGGSAYSRVIDFKRFKEIAEKVGAYLMVDMAHFSGLVAGRGYPNPVDHADVVTSTTHKVFRSARGGIILTNREDLSKKFNSAVFPGYQGGPLMHVIAAKAVGFLEALKPDFRNYISNVLANAKMLAETLKNNGFKIYSGGTDTHLMLVDSVSYTHLTLPTKA
;
A
#
# COMPACT_ATOMS: atom_id res chain seq x y z
N ILE A 1 -8.12 7.04 10.31
CA ILE A 1 -6.72 6.59 10.16
C ILE A 1 -6.16 7.42 9.03
N ARG A 2 -5.39 8.45 9.36
CA ARG A 2 -4.63 9.17 8.34
C ARG A 2 -3.59 8.21 7.80
N ASP A 3 -3.84 7.67 6.63
CA ASP A 3 -2.87 6.80 6.01
C ASP A 3 -1.80 7.62 5.32
N SER A 4 -0.60 7.34 5.71
CA SER A 4 0.64 7.72 5.06
C SER A 4 1.33 8.99 5.58
N LEU A 5 2.26 8.78 6.47
CA LEU A 5 3.38 9.70 6.67
C LEU A 5 4.26 9.83 5.40
N THR A 6 4.06 8.95 4.39
CA THR A 6 4.91 8.88 3.19
C THR A 6 4.46 9.84 2.10
N HIS A 7 3.17 9.85 1.77
CA HIS A 7 2.63 10.67 0.67
C HIS A 7 1.72 11.77 1.20
N GLY A 8 2.00 13.02 0.85
CA GLY A 8 1.15 14.17 1.18
C GLY A 8 1.19 14.66 2.62
N SER A 9 1.89 13.98 3.52
CA SER A 9 2.10 14.47 4.88
C SER A 9 2.97 15.73 4.89
N LYS A 10 2.64 16.71 5.73
CA LYS A 10 3.47 17.91 5.95
C LYS A 10 4.91 17.59 6.38
N ALA A 11 5.16 16.40 6.94
CA ALA A 11 6.49 15.94 7.32
C ALA A 11 7.29 15.39 6.12
N SER A 12 6.63 14.96 5.04
CA SER A 12 7.27 14.40 3.86
C SER A 12 7.55 15.45 2.78
N VAL A 13 8.47 15.13 1.87
CA VAL A 13 8.80 16.00 0.72
C VAL A 13 7.57 16.25 -0.15
N SER A 14 6.77 15.23 -0.43
CA SER A 14 5.57 15.36 -1.25
C SER A 14 4.52 16.28 -0.63
N GLY A 15 4.36 16.27 0.70
CA GLY A 15 3.45 17.19 1.39
C GLY A 15 3.98 18.62 1.51
N LYS A 16 5.30 18.82 1.34
CA LYS A 16 5.91 20.17 1.29
C LYS A 16 5.86 20.78 -0.10
N TRP A 17 5.99 19.96 -1.14
CA TRP A 17 6.09 20.44 -2.52
C TRP A 17 4.75 20.52 -3.24
N PHE A 18 3.76 19.74 -2.82
CA PHE A 18 2.47 19.67 -3.47
C PHE A 18 1.33 20.03 -2.53
N ASN A 19 0.24 20.55 -3.09
CA ASN A 19 -1.01 20.73 -2.38
C ASN A 19 -1.73 19.38 -2.27
N ALA A 20 -1.51 18.70 -1.14
CA ALA A 20 -2.05 17.37 -0.89
C ALA A 20 -3.42 17.46 -0.19
N ILE A 21 -4.44 16.86 -0.81
CA ILE A 21 -5.78 16.70 -0.25
C ILE A 21 -5.92 15.25 0.22
N SER A 22 -6.27 15.06 1.48
CA SER A 22 -6.41 13.74 2.08
C SER A 22 -7.82 13.21 1.94
N TYR A 23 -7.96 11.93 1.69
CA TYR A 23 -9.18 11.17 1.95
C TYR A 23 -8.95 10.22 3.13
N GLU A 24 -10.02 9.82 3.78
CA GLU A 24 -9.96 9.00 4.98
C GLU A 24 -10.94 7.82 4.84
N VAL A 25 -10.83 6.86 5.73
CA VAL A 25 -11.85 5.81 5.88
C VAL A 25 -13.11 6.41 6.53
N ASP A 26 -14.25 5.88 6.18
CA ASP A 26 -15.49 6.21 6.86
C ASP A 26 -15.40 5.83 8.35
N LYS A 27 -15.93 6.67 9.23
CA LYS A 27 -15.75 6.52 10.68
C LYS A 27 -16.59 5.39 11.29
N GLU A 28 -17.70 5.05 10.65
CA GLU A 28 -18.62 4.01 11.15
C GLU A 28 -18.23 2.64 10.62
N THR A 29 -17.97 2.55 9.31
CA THR A 29 -17.61 1.29 8.66
C THR A 29 -16.12 0.97 8.75
N GLU A 30 -15.29 1.99 8.99
CA GLU A 30 -13.82 1.91 9.01
C GLU A 30 -13.24 1.45 7.65
N LEU A 31 -14.02 1.62 6.57
CA LEU A 31 -13.67 1.26 5.19
C LEU A 31 -13.46 2.51 4.33
N LEU A 32 -12.80 2.35 3.18
CA LEU A 32 -12.68 3.42 2.19
C LEU A 32 -14.07 3.75 1.62
N ASP A 33 -14.47 5.03 1.73
CA ASP A 33 -15.65 5.55 1.07
C ASP A 33 -15.30 6.08 -0.33
N TYR A 34 -15.54 5.26 -1.34
CA TYR A 34 -15.26 5.64 -2.73
C TYR A 34 -16.13 6.79 -3.24
N LYS A 35 -17.30 7.04 -2.63
CA LYS A 35 -18.13 8.18 -2.98
C LYS A 35 -17.54 9.49 -2.44
N ASP A 36 -17.03 9.48 -1.22
CA ASP A 36 -16.30 10.62 -0.65
C ASP A 36 -15.04 10.91 -1.45
N ILE A 37 -14.29 9.87 -1.83
CA ILE A 37 -13.09 9.99 -2.68
C ILE A 37 -13.44 10.62 -4.02
N GLU A 38 -14.53 10.18 -4.67
CA GLU A 38 -15.01 10.73 -5.94
C GLU A 38 -15.42 12.19 -5.79
N ASN A 39 -16.18 12.54 -4.76
CA ASN A 39 -16.62 13.91 -4.49
C ASN A 39 -15.40 14.85 -4.31
N LYS A 40 -14.42 14.45 -3.51
CA LYS A 40 -13.17 15.20 -3.32
C LYS A 40 -12.39 15.36 -4.62
N ALA A 41 -12.31 14.31 -5.43
CA ALA A 41 -11.64 14.36 -6.73
C ALA A 41 -12.35 15.34 -7.68
N MET A 42 -13.68 15.34 -7.71
CA MET A 42 -14.48 16.27 -8.54
C MET A 42 -14.33 17.72 -8.07
N GLU A 43 -14.29 17.96 -6.78
CA GLU A 43 -14.12 19.29 -6.18
C GLU A 43 -12.73 19.87 -6.45
N HIS A 44 -11.68 19.08 -6.16
CA HIS A 44 -10.30 19.57 -6.16
C HIS A 44 -9.57 19.35 -7.49
N LYS A 45 -10.10 18.51 -8.38
CA LYS A 45 -9.54 18.18 -9.70
C LYS A 45 -8.01 17.93 -9.65
N PRO A 46 -7.56 16.95 -8.85
CA PRO A 46 -6.15 16.67 -8.70
C PRO A 46 -5.54 16.22 -10.02
N LYS A 47 -4.24 16.46 -10.21
CA LYS A 47 -3.48 15.91 -11.34
C LYS A 47 -3.05 14.46 -11.12
N LEU A 48 -2.98 14.03 -9.85
CA LEU A 48 -2.57 12.71 -9.43
C LEU A 48 -3.43 12.25 -8.26
N ILE A 49 -4.01 11.06 -8.36
CA ILE A 49 -4.63 10.36 -7.24
C ILE A 49 -3.67 9.26 -6.80
N ILE A 50 -3.40 9.18 -5.50
CA ILE A 50 -2.55 8.13 -4.92
C ILE A 50 -3.43 7.19 -4.13
N ALA A 51 -3.45 5.91 -4.54
CA ALA A 51 -4.08 4.84 -3.81
C ALA A 51 -3.02 3.93 -3.17
N GLY A 52 -3.35 3.32 -2.07
CA GLY A 52 -2.46 2.44 -1.30
C GLY A 52 -2.82 2.46 0.16
N GLY A 53 -2.07 1.74 0.98
CA GLY A 53 -2.31 1.72 2.41
C GLY A 53 -1.17 1.06 3.17
N SER A 54 -0.71 1.73 4.24
CA SER A 54 0.29 1.18 5.16
C SER A 54 -0.34 0.36 6.27
N ALA A 55 -1.56 0.74 6.66
CA ALA A 55 -2.28 0.15 7.78
C ALA A 55 -3.73 -0.25 7.43
N TYR A 56 -4.13 -0.10 6.19
CA TYR A 56 -5.46 -0.51 5.73
C TYR A 56 -5.48 -2.03 5.51
N SER A 57 -6.33 -2.72 6.28
CA SER A 57 -6.36 -4.19 6.33
C SER A 57 -7.33 -4.84 5.34
N ARG A 58 -8.08 -4.04 4.58
CA ARG A 58 -9.08 -4.54 3.63
C ARG A 58 -8.63 -4.43 2.18
N VAL A 59 -9.36 -5.08 1.30
CA VAL A 59 -9.11 -4.98 -0.15
C VAL A 59 -9.38 -3.56 -0.64
N ILE A 60 -8.46 -3.06 -1.47
CA ILE A 60 -8.61 -1.79 -2.19
C ILE A 60 -9.11 -2.09 -3.60
N ASP A 61 -10.19 -1.43 -4.02
CA ASP A 61 -10.71 -1.52 -5.38
C ASP A 61 -9.96 -0.54 -6.30
N PHE A 62 -8.91 -1.04 -6.95
CA PHE A 62 -8.10 -0.24 -7.87
C PHE A 62 -8.84 0.15 -9.14
N LYS A 63 -9.81 -0.67 -9.58
CA LYS A 63 -10.66 -0.35 -10.72
C LYS A 63 -11.51 0.89 -10.41
N ARG A 64 -12.10 0.94 -9.23
CA ARG A 64 -12.87 2.09 -8.80
C ARG A 64 -12.05 3.37 -8.68
N PHE A 65 -10.81 3.26 -8.17
CA PHE A 65 -9.87 4.39 -8.19
C PHE A 65 -9.54 4.86 -9.62
N LYS A 66 -9.37 3.92 -10.57
CA LYS A 66 -9.12 4.26 -11.96
C LYS A 66 -10.30 5.01 -12.58
N GLU A 67 -11.52 4.53 -12.37
CA GLU A 67 -12.74 5.20 -12.83
C GLU A 67 -12.85 6.63 -12.29
N ILE A 68 -12.54 6.85 -11.01
CA ILE A 68 -12.52 8.18 -10.41
C ILE A 68 -11.43 9.05 -11.04
N ALA A 69 -10.23 8.53 -11.23
CA ALA A 69 -9.13 9.27 -11.84
C ALA A 69 -9.47 9.71 -13.28
N GLU A 70 -10.06 8.83 -14.06
CA GLU A 70 -10.48 9.14 -15.44
C GLU A 70 -11.56 10.22 -15.49
N LYS A 71 -12.53 10.23 -14.58
CA LYS A 71 -13.57 11.25 -14.52
C LYS A 71 -13.01 12.68 -14.35
N VAL A 72 -11.89 12.82 -13.66
CA VAL A 72 -11.29 14.14 -13.39
C VAL A 72 -10.05 14.41 -14.24
N GLY A 73 -9.65 13.49 -15.12
CA GLY A 73 -8.47 13.61 -15.95
C GLY A 73 -7.15 13.50 -15.17
N ALA A 74 -7.16 12.80 -14.04
CA ALA A 74 -5.99 12.57 -13.20
C ALA A 74 -5.23 11.29 -13.57
N TYR A 75 -3.94 11.25 -13.28
CA TYR A 75 -3.19 9.99 -13.23
C TYR A 75 -3.53 9.22 -11.95
N LEU A 76 -3.54 7.90 -12.03
CA LEU A 76 -3.61 7.02 -10.86
C LEU A 76 -2.23 6.43 -10.57
N MET A 77 -1.72 6.71 -9.38
CA MET A 77 -0.56 6.02 -8.80
C MET A 77 -1.03 5.08 -7.70
N VAL A 78 -0.54 3.86 -7.72
CA VAL A 78 -0.75 2.93 -6.60
C VAL A 78 0.58 2.64 -5.92
N ASP A 79 0.67 2.94 -4.62
CA ASP A 79 1.78 2.49 -3.80
C ASP A 79 1.42 1.18 -3.11
N MET A 80 1.96 0.07 -3.61
CA MET A 80 1.74 -1.27 -3.08
C MET A 80 2.83 -1.74 -2.12
N ALA A 81 3.64 -0.83 -1.59
CA ALA A 81 4.80 -1.19 -0.77
C ALA A 81 4.49 -2.17 0.37
N HIS A 82 3.34 -2.02 1.03
CA HIS A 82 2.95 -2.87 2.14
C HIS A 82 2.33 -4.21 1.72
N PHE A 83 1.77 -4.31 0.52
CA PHE A 83 1.07 -5.52 0.06
C PHE A 83 1.63 -6.11 -1.25
N SER A 84 2.77 -5.62 -1.73
CA SER A 84 3.38 -6.10 -3.00
C SER A 84 3.67 -7.60 -3.02
N GLY A 85 4.08 -8.18 -1.90
CA GLY A 85 4.27 -9.64 -1.80
C GLY A 85 2.95 -10.40 -1.91
N LEU A 86 1.84 -9.83 -1.38
CA LEU A 86 0.52 -10.43 -1.54
C LEU A 86 0.07 -10.43 -3.01
N VAL A 87 0.35 -9.32 -3.72
CA VAL A 87 0.08 -9.22 -5.18
C VAL A 87 0.92 -10.24 -5.95
N ALA A 88 2.23 -10.30 -5.69
CA ALA A 88 3.13 -11.26 -6.36
C ALA A 88 2.72 -12.72 -6.09
N GLY A 89 2.28 -13.02 -4.87
CA GLY A 89 1.75 -14.34 -4.48
C GLY A 89 0.32 -14.61 -4.90
N ARG A 90 -0.33 -13.68 -5.63
CA ARG A 90 -1.73 -13.77 -6.09
C ARG A 90 -2.77 -13.85 -4.97
N GLY A 91 -2.44 -13.32 -3.80
CA GLY A 91 -3.33 -13.23 -2.65
C GLY A 91 -4.02 -11.87 -2.48
N TYR A 92 -3.81 -10.94 -3.40
CA TYR A 92 -4.38 -9.60 -3.37
C TYR A 92 -4.56 -9.06 -4.80
N PRO A 93 -5.54 -8.19 -5.07
CA PRO A 93 -5.77 -7.62 -6.39
C PRO A 93 -4.52 -6.96 -6.98
N ASN A 94 -4.29 -7.15 -8.28
CA ASN A 94 -3.16 -6.57 -8.99
C ASN A 94 -3.46 -5.12 -9.41
N PRO A 95 -2.73 -4.11 -8.91
CA PRO A 95 -2.95 -2.72 -9.30
C PRO A 95 -2.39 -2.37 -10.68
N VAL A 96 -1.46 -3.17 -11.22
CA VAL A 96 -0.73 -2.85 -12.47
C VAL A 96 -1.66 -2.74 -13.67
N ASP A 97 -2.77 -3.48 -13.66
CA ASP A 97 -3.76 -3.47 -14.74
C ASP A 97 -4.65 -2.22 -14.75
N HIS A 98 -4.63 -1.44 -13.67
CA HIS A 98 -5.50 -0.28 -13.49
C HIS A 98 -4.73 1.05 -13.34
N ALA A 99 -3.54 1.02 -12.76
CA ALA A 99 -2.79 2.24 -12.46
C ALA A 99 -1.92 2.71 -13.64
N ASP A 100 -1.74 4.02 -13.75
CA ASP A 100 -0.77 4.61 -14.70
C ASP A 100 0.66 4.36 -14.23
N VAL A 101 0.87 4.31 -12.91
CA VAL A 101 2.15 3.97 -12.27
C VAL A 101 1.91 3.24 -10.96
N VAL A 102 2.74 2.23 -10.71
CA VAL A 102 2.76 1.50 -9.44
C VAL A 102 4.13 1.62 -8.82
N THR A 103 4.17 1.96 -7.54
CA THR A 103 5.40 2.00 -6.75
C THR A 103 5.40 0.94 -5.67
N SER A 104 6.56 0.46 -5.31
CA SER A 104 6.72 -0.45 -4.18
C SER A 104 8.10 -0.37 -3.57
N THR A 105 8.18 -0.79 -2.31
CA THR A 105 9.42 -1.27 -1.71
C THR A 105 9.57 -2.75 -1.98
N THR A 106 10.81 -3.25 -1.96
CA THR A 106 11.11 -4.68 -2.18
C THR A 106 11.38 -5.45 -0.88
N HIS A 107 11.51 -4.76 0.24
CA HIS A 107 12.00 -5.31 1.52
C HIS A 107 10.93 -5.53 2.60
N LYS A 108 9.65 -5.35 2.28
CA LYS A 108 8.53 -5.61 3.21
C LYS A 108 8.00 -7.04 2.98
N VAL A 109 6.70 -7.22 2.85
CA VAL A 109 6.10 -8.54 2.62
C VAL A 109 6.57 -9.22 1.32
N PHE A 110 7.21 -8.48 0.41
CA PHE A 110 7.86 -9.04 -0.77
C PHE A 110 9.11 -9.87 -0.44
N ARG A 111 9.73 -9.70 0.74
CA ARG A 111 10.90 -10.45 1.24
C ARG A 111 12.17 -10.34 0.42
N SER A 112 12.44 -9.23 -0.25
CA SER A 112 13.65 -9.02 -1.03
C SER A 112 14.59 -8.00 -0.39
N ALA A 113 15.69 -7.68 -1.05
CA ALA A 113 16.64 -6.66 -0.60
C ALA A 113 15.97 -5.29 -0.47
N ARG A 114 16.53 -4.46 0.40
CA ARG A 114 16.04 -3.09 0.62
C ARG A 114 16.20 -2.24 -0.63
N GLY A 115 15.09 -1.68 -1.09
CA GLY A 115 15.05 -0.80 -2.25
C GLY A 115 13.62 -0.53 -2.69
N GLY A 116 13.48 0.17 -3.79
CA GLY A 116 12.20 0.50 -4.43
C GLY A 116 12.15 0.01 -5.88
N ILE A 117 10.94 -0.06 -6.41
CA ILE A 117 10.64 -0.28 -7.82
C ILE A 117 9.54 0.67 -8.27
N ILE A 118 9.57 1.03 -9.54
CA ILE A 118 8.51 1.75 -10.24
C ILE A 118 8.11 0.89 -11.44
N LEU A 119 6.82 0.63 -11.58
CA LEU A 119 6.25 -0.17 -12.65
C LEU A 119 5.22 0.66 -13.42
N THR A 120 5.21 0.53 -14.74
CA THR A 120 4.20 1.13 -15.59
C THR A 120 4.06 0.35 -16.90
N ASN A 121 2.83 0.27 -17.41
CA ASN A 121 2.54 -0.21 -18.76
C ASN A 121 2.52 0.96 -19.78
N ARG A 122 2.77 2.20 -19.33
CA ARG A 122 2.74 3.43 -20.14
C ARG A 122 4.14 3.74 -20.65
N GLU A 123 4.40 3.53 -21.94
CA GLU A 123 5.70 3.85 -22.57
C GLU A 123 6.05 5.36 -22.51
N ASP A 124 5.04 6.21 -22.65
CA ASP A 124 5.21 7.66 -22.57
C ASP A 124 5.66 8.14 -21.17
N LEU A 125 5.29 7.42 -20.12
CA LEU A 125 5.70 7.68 -18.74
C LEU A 125 7.03 7.00 -18.40
N SER A 126 7.31 5.81 -18.94
CA SER A 126 8.51 5.04 -18.64
C SER A 126 9.79 5.84 -18.87
N LYS A 127 9.91 6.53 -20.02
CA LYS A 127 11.06 7.40 -20.33
C LYS A 127 11.22 8.52 -19.32
N LYS A 128 10.11 9.14 -18.91
CA LYS A 128 10.11 10.23 -17.92
C LYS A 128 10.55 9.73 -16.54
N PHE A 129 10.06 8.55 -16.12
CA PHE A 129 10.47 7.95 -14.85
C PHE A 129 11.95 7.59 -14.84
N ASN A 130 12.46 6.97 -15.91
CA ASN A 130 13.87 6.66 -16.03
C ASN A 130 14.75 7.92 -15.92
N SER A 131 14.39 8.99 -16.64
CA SER A 131 15.11 10.27 -16.58
C SER A 131 15.00 10.95 -15.22
N ALA A 132 13.85 10.86 -14.55
CA ALA A 132 13.67 11.40 -13.21
C ALA A 132 14.49 10.62 -12.17
N VAL A 133 14.57 9.30 -12.29
CA VAL A 133 15.42 8.50 -11.42
C VAL A 133 16.88 8.79 -11.66
N PHE A 134 17.34 8.69 -12.90
CA PHE A 134 18.73 8.99 -13.29
C PHE A 134 18.76 9.80 -14.58
N PRO A 135 19.45 10.94 -14.60
CA PRO A 135 20.23 11.56 -13.51
C PRO A 135 19.44 12.51 -12.60
N GLY A 136 18.09 12.50 -12.64
CA GLY A 136 17.28 13.49 -11.95
C GLY A 136 17.46 13.51 -10.43
N TYR A 137 17.31 12.37 -9.77
CA TYR A 137 17.39 12.25 -8.31
C TYR A 137 18.49 11.35 -7.79
N GLN A 138 18.96 10.41 -8.60
CA GLN A 138 19.94 9.39 -8.20
C GLN A 138 21.16 9.42 -9.11
N GLY A 139 22.25 8.76 -8.66
CA GLY A 139 23.50 8.58 -9.38
C GLY A 139 23.79 7.10 -9.59
N GLY A 140 25.06 6.70 -9.40
CA GLY A 140 25.51 5.32 -9.58
C GLY A 140 24.72 4.32 -8.72
N PRO A 141 24.19 3.23 -9.32
CA PRO A 141 23.37 2.28 -8.60
C PRO A 141 24.19 1.32 -7.73
N LEU A 142 23.58 0.82 -6.68
CA LEU A 142 24.15 -0.22 -5.82
C LEU A 142 23.92 -1.61 -6.47
N MET A 143 24.90 -2.08 -7.24
CA MET A 143 24.76 -3.29 -8.05
C MET A 143 24.49 -4.55 -7.21
N HIS A 144 25.06 -4.65 -6.01
CA HIS A 144 24.78 -5.76 -5.08
C HIS A 144 23.30 -5.78 -4.64
N VAL A 145 22.66 -4.61 -4.47
CA VAL A 145 21.22 -4.51 -4.17
C VAL A 145 20.39 -4.94 -5.37
N ILE A 146 20.80 -4.55 -6.59
CA ILE A 146 20.10 -4.96 -7.82
C ILE A 146 20.17 -6.47 -7.99
N ALA A 147 21.36 -7.07 -7.82
CA ALA A 147 21.53 -8.52 -7.86
C ALA A 147 20.67 -9.25 -6.82
N ALA A 148 20.65 -8.74 -5.58
CA ALA A 148 19.81 -9.30 -4.52
C ALA A 148 18.31 -9.17 -4.81
N LYS A 149 17.86 -8.07 -5.43
CA LYS A 149 16.47 -7.94 -5.89
C LYS A 149 16.12 -8.97 -6.97
N ALA A 150 17.04 -9.24 -7.91
CA ALA A 150 16.83 -10.25 -8.96
C ALA A 150 16.59 -11.63 -8.35
N VAL A 151 17.34 -12.00 -7.31
CA VAL A 151 17.13 -13.26 -6.56
C VAL A 151 15.74 -13.24 -5.89
N GLY A 152 15.39 -12.16 -5.20
CA GLY A 152 14.07 -12.06 -4.55
C GLY A 152 12.90 -12.12 -5.54
N PHE A 153 13.05 -11.54 -6.74
CA PHE A 153 12.03 -11.64 -7.79
C PHE A 153 11.94 -13.08 -8.34
N LEU A 154 13.08 -13.75 -8.54
CA LEU A 154 13.09 -15.15 -8.95
C LEU A 154 12.39 -16.05 -7.92
N GLU A 155 12.61 -15.81 -6.62
CA GLU A 155 11.91 -16.53 -5.56
C GLU A 155 10.40 -16.28 -5.59
N ALA A 156 9.98 -15.03 -5.81
CA ALA A 156 8.57 -14.66 -5.88
C ALA A 156 7.83 -15.26 -7.10
N LEU A 157 8.54 -15.65 -8.14
CA LEU A 157 7.99 -16.36 -9.30
C LEU A 157 7.72 -17.84 -9.04
N LYS A 158 8.34 -18.45 -8.02
CA LYS A 158 8.19 -19.87 -7.72
C LYS A 158 6.81 -20.18 -7.09
N PRO A 159 6.26 -21.38 -7.32
CA PRO A 159 5.01 -21.82 -6.69
C PRO A 159 5.04 -21.74 -5.16
N ASP A 160 6.17 -22.02 -4.52
CA ASP A 160 6.34 -21.99 -3.07
C ASP A 160 6.06 -20.61 -2.48
N PHE A 161 6.33 -19.54 -3.23
CA PHE A 161 6.00 -18.20 -2.78
C PHE A 161 4.48 -17.97 -2.68
N ARG A 162 3.70 -18.57 -3.59
CA ARG A 162 2.23 -18.51 -3.52
C ARG A 162 1.71 -19.26 -2.30
N ASN A 163 2.25 -20.45 -2.02
CA ASN A 163 1.91 -21.23 -0.82
C ASN A 163 2.25 -20.44 0.45
N TYR A 164 3.42 -19.80 0.46
CA TYR A 164 3.80 -18.93 1.57
C TYR A 164 2.80 -17.78 1.78
N ILE A 165 2.43 -17.06 0.73
CA ILE A 165 1.47 -15.95 0.84
C ILE A 165 0.08 -16.44 1.27
N SER A 166 -0.39 -17.59 0.77
CA SER A 166 -1.64 -18.21 1.20
C SER A 166 -1.62 -18.49 2.72
N ASN A 167 -0.51 -19.05 3.24
CA ASN A 167 -0.35 -19.29 4.67
C ASN A 167 -0.30 -17.99 5.48
N VAL A 168 0.37 -16.94 4.97
CA VAL A 168 0.41 -15.62 5.62
C VAL A 168 -1.00 -15.05 5.80
N LEU A 169 -1.83 -15.12 4.75
CA LEU A 169 -3.21 -14.63 4.79
C LEU A 169 -4.08 -15.47 5.73
N ALA A 170 -3.96 -16.78 5.68
CA ALA A 170 -4.70 -17.69 6.57
C ALA A 170 -4.33 -17.44 8.05
N ASN A 171 -3.04 -17.30 8.34
CA ASN A 171 -2.56 -17.01 9.70
C ASN A 171 -3.03 -15.64 10.20
N ALA A 172 -2.98 -14.60 9.35
CA ALA A 172 -3.47 -13.28 9.72
C ALA A 172 -4.97 -13.28 10.03
N LYS A 173 -5.75 -13.97 9.20
CA LYS A 173 -7.19 -14.13 9.42
C LYS A 173 -7.49 -14.88 10.72
N MET A 174 -6.82 -15.99 10.97
CA MET A 174 -6.97 -16.77 12.20
C MET A 174 -6.61 -15.94 13.43
N LEU A 175 -5.52 -15.17 13.36
CA LEU A 175 -5.11 -14.29 14.45
C LEU A 175 -6.17 -13.21 14.72
N ALA A 176 -6.68 -12.56 13.67
CA ALA A 176 -7.74 -11.55 13.82
C ALA A 176 -9.01 -12.14 14.47
N GLU A 177 -9.44 -13.31 14.01
CA GLU A 177 -10.60 -14.01 14.57
C GLU A 177 -10.38 -14.41 16.04
N THR A 178 -9.19 -14.93 16.36
CA THR A 178 -8.84 -15.29 17.73
C THR A 178 -8.86 -14.08 18.66
N LEU A 179 -8.28 -12.95 18.22
CA LEU A 179 -8.33 -11.71 18.99
C LEU A 179 -9.76 -11.23 19.21
N LYS A 180 -10.61 -11.26 18.18
CA LYS A 180 -12.05 -10.89 18.30
C LYS A 180 -12.77 -11.79 19.29
N ASN A 181 -12.56 -13.11 19.23
CA ASN A 181 -13.18 -14.07 20.15
C ASN A 181 -12.72 -13.88 21.61
N ASN A 182 -11.55 -13.27 21.80
CA ASN A 182 -11.04 -12.88 23.11
C ASN A 182 -11.41 -11.42 23.48
N GLY A 183 -12.35 -10.83 22.79
CA GLY A 183 -12.94 -9.54 23.13
C GLY A 183 -12.20 -8.33 22.55
N PHE A 184 -11.13 -8.48 21.78
CA PHE A 184 -10.45 -7.34 21.16
C PHE A 184 -11.23 -6.78 19.96
N LYS A 185 -11.36 -5.47 19.88
CA LYS A 185 -11.89 -4.82 18.69
C LYS A 185 -10.82 -4.81 17.60
N ILE A 186 -11.18 -5.35 16.42
CA ILE A 186 -10.36 -5.27 15.22
C ILE A 186 -11.02 -4.23 14.30
N TYR A 187 -10.27 -3.19 13.91
CA TYR A 187 -10.74 -2.18 12.97
C TYR A 187 -11.21 -2.83 11.67
N SER A 188 -12.27 -2.32 11.08
CA SER A 188 -12.98 -2.86 9.91
C SER A 188 -13.48 -4.30 10.08
N GLY A 189 -13.55 -4.80 11.30
CA GLY A 189 -14.10 -6.12 11.65
C GLY A 189 -13.23 -7.32 11.29
N GLY A 190 -12.00 -7.13 10.74
CA GLY A 190 -11.11 -8.23 10.36
C GLY A 190 -10.00 -7.81 9.41
N THR A 191 -9.44 -8.78 8.67
CA THR A 191 -8.38 -8.51 7.69
C THR A 191 -8.51 -9.37 6.44
N ASP A 192 -8.17 -8.77 5.30
CA ASP A 192 -7.99 -9.42 4.00
C ASP A 192 -6.51 -9.42 3.59
N THR A 193 -5.62 -8.96 4.48
CA THR A 193 -4.18 -8.82 4.23
C THR A 193 -3.36 -9.55 5.30
N HIS A 194 -2.07 -9.30 5.34
CA HIS A 194 -1.13 -9.83 6.34
C HIS A 194 -1.12 -9.04 7.66
N LEU A 195 -1.86 -7.95 7.73
CA LEU A 195 -1.90 -7.07 8.91
C LEU A 195 -3.34 -6.85 9.39
N MET A 196 -3.47 -6.41 10.63
CA MET A 196 -4.71 -5.96 11.23
C MET A 196 -4.44 -4.80 12.19
N LEU A 197 -5.46 -3.98 12.41
CA LEU A 197 -5.42 -2.94 13.42
C LEU A 197 -6.27 -3.37 14.62
N VAL A 198 -5.64 -3.40 15.78
CA VAL A 198 -6.30 -3.74 17.05
C VAL A 198 -6.54 -2.45 17.82
N ASP A 199 -7.78 -2.21 18.24
CA ASP A 199 -8.11 -1.11 19.14
C ASP A 199 -7.63 -1.45 20.55
N SER A 200 -6.51 -0.87 20.94
CA SER A 200 -5.95 -1.03 22.30
C SER A 200 -6.43 0.05 23.28
N VAL A 201 -7.10 1.09 22.80
CA VAL A 201 -7.57 2.21 23.64
C VAL A 201 -8.72 1.79 24.54
N SER A 202 -9.58 0.91 24.06
CA SER A 202 -10.67 0.33 24.84
C SER A 202 -10.19 -0.61 25.96
N TYR A 203 -8.91 -0.93 25.99
CA TYR A 203 -8.26 -1.81 26.97
C TYR A 203 -7.22 -1.07 27.80
N THR A 204 -7.64 -0.03 28.51
CA THR A 204 -6.78 0.77 29.41
C THR A 204 -6.16 -0.02 30.57
N HIS A 205 -6.37 -1.33 30.63
CA HIS A 205 -5.80 -2.23 31.62
C HIS A 205 -4.69 -3.15 31.13
N LEU A 206 -4.29 -3.04 29.87
CA LEU A 206 -3.06 -3.67 29.39
C LEU A 206 -1.85 -2.78 29.79
N THR A 207 -1.66 -2.57 31.07
CA THR A 207 -0.35 -2.21 31.58
C THR A 207 0.55 -3.41 31.36
N LEU A 208 1.46 -3.32 30.38
CA LEU A 208 2.63 -4.18 30.39
C LEU A 208 3.26 -4.09 31.78
N PRO A 209 3.55 -5.20 32.48
CA PRO A 209 4.26 -5.12 33.75
C PRO A 209 5.62 -4.49 33.44
N THR A 210 5.75 -3.21 33.81
CA THR A 210 7.06 -2.58 33.92
C THR A 210 7.75 -3.28 35.07
N LYS A 211 8.54 -4.30 34.77
CA LYS A 211 9.55 -4.75 35.72
C LYS A 211 10.56 -3.63 35.85
N ALA A 212 10.54 -3.03 37.05
CA ALA A 212 11.64 -2.22 37.55
C ALA A 212 12.93 -3.05 37.60
#